data_14843b9bfab40f1fcc2c1347839389e0
#
_entry.id   14843b9bfab40f1fcc2c1347839389e0
#
_cell.length_a   1.000
_cell.length_b   1.000
_cell.length_c   1.000
_cell.angle_alpha   90.00
_cell.angle_beta   90.00
_cell.angle_gamma   90.00
#
_symmetry.space_group_name_H-M   'P 1'
#
loop_
_entity.id
_entity.type
_entity.pdbx_description
1 polymer ?
#
loop_
_entity_poly.entity_id
_entity_poly.type
_entity_poly.pdbx_seq_one_letter_code
_entity_poly.pdbx_strand_id
1 'polypeptide(L)'
;PKYDWDKSTYTLWGIEGKNTVQLSDNHLLTFGGEYRQNKVEGTRLSDGGDNVHQVSQSGNGIVSNKYYSDKEINTWAGYIQDEWQVNDKLLVIPSMRYDHDSSFGGEVTPKIGATYFISDNSRIKANWGKGFKAPTISELYMAMHRAMGGQTVNVYGNPDLKPEKSTSWDISFEAEKDNNFGKLTYFNNDVKNLITTKQIGSSYYDQRYINVDEAEIDGVEMEIGRNLDDKWTIKATSNWLDATDKVSGDRLDNRARNMTTLQLLYDDHDDWGYSAILWQQWTNKYHYDDNDYNFNTTNFVLNKKFGEGNRVYAGVDNIFDKKISDIGLDGMIWRLGAEWTF
;
A
#
# COMPACT_ATOMS: atom_id res chain seq x y z
N PRO A 1 -41.01 -0.96 -7.84
CA PRO A 1 -40.22 -1.05 -6.61
C PRO A 1 -39.21 0.08 -6.62
N LYS A 2 -39.27 1.01 -5.63
CA LYS A 2 -38.19 1.94 -5.40
C LYS A 2 -37.04 1.17 -4.79
N TYR A 3 -35.99 0.96 -5.53
CA TYR A 3 -34.73 0.45 -4.98
C TYR A 3 -34.13 1.56 -4.12
N ASP A 4 -33.90 1.26 -2.88
CA ASP A 4 -33.27 2.18 -1.96
C ASP A 4 -31.75 1.94 -2.01
N TRP A 5 -31.05 2.83 -2.68
CA TRP A 5 -29.61 2.74 -2.88
C TRP A 5 -28.87 3.30 -1.67
N ASP A 6 -27.81 2.62 -1.24
CA ASP A 6 -26.82 3.25 -0.38
C ASP A 6 -26.17 4.41 -1.12
N LYS A 7 -26.04 5.53 -0.45
CA LYS A 7 -25.39 6.72 -0.99
C LYS A 7 -24.26 7.14 -0.06
N SER A 8 -23.09 7.41 -0.62
CA SER A 8 -21.97 8.03 0.09
C SER A 8 -21.40 9.15 -0.77
N THR A 9 -21.17 10.29 -0.15
CA THR A 9 -20.51 11.44 -0.76
C THR A 9 -19.25 11.73 0.02
N TYR A 10 -18.12 11.78 -0.67
CA TYR A 10 -16.82 12.10 -0.10
C TYR A 10 -16.40 13.47 -0.59
N THR A 11 -16.10 14.35 0.35
CA THR A 11 -15.58 15.69 0.05
C THR A 11 -14.23 15.81 0.70
N LEU A 12 -13.19 16.05 -0.10
CA LEU A 12 -11.84 16.30 0.35
C LEU A 12 -11.38 17.64 -0.23
N TRP A 13 -10.90 18.52 0.63
CA TRP A 13 -10.17 19.69 0.19
C TRP A 13 -8.94 19.91 1.08
N GLY A 14 -7.95 20.60 0.59
CA GLY A 14 -6.75 20.89 1.34
C GLY A 14 -5.91 21.98 0.71
N ILE A 15 -5.01 22.51 1.49
CA ILE A 15 -4.00 23.47 1.08
C ILE A 15 -2.64 23.02 1.63
N GLU A 16 -1.63 23.09 0.80
CA GLU A 16 -0.24 22.79 1.17
C GLU A 16 0.67 23.94 0.75
N GLY A 17 1.63 24.27 1.59
CA GLY A 17 2.75 25.16 1.27
C GLY A 17 4.07 24.49 1.59
N LYS A 18 4.99 24.50 0.61
CA LYS A 18 6.34 23.95 0.76
C LYS A 18 7.39 24.92 0.23
N ASN A 19 8.50 24.99 0.91
CA ASN A 19 9.68 25.75 0.46
C ASN A 19 10.95 24.91 0.61
N THR A 20 11.91 25.12 -0.27
CA THR A 20 13.23 24.51 -0.24
C THR A 20 14.28 25.61 -0.36
N VAL A 21 15.21 25.65 0.57
CA VAL A 21 16.21 26.70 0.69
C VAL A 21 17.60 26.07 0.83
N GLN A 22 18.52 26.51 -0.02
CA GLN A 22 19.94 26.19 0.14
C GLN A 22 20.50 27.05 1.28
N LEU A 23 20.74 26.45 2.46
CA LEU A 23 21.29 27.14 3.62
C LEU A 23 22.81 27.33 3.52
N SER A 24 23.50 26.37 2.91
CA SER A 24 24.94 26.40 2.62
C SER A 24 25.22 25.39 1.50
N ASP A 25 26.48 25.29 1.07
CA ASP A 25 26.88 24.30 0.05
C ASP A 25 26.54 22.85 0.43
N ASN A 26 26.44 22.59 1.74
CA ASN A 26 26.23 21.24 2.29
C ASN A 26 24.82 20.99 2.86
N HIS A 27 23.93 21.99 2.90
CA HIS A 27 22.63 21.88 3.53
C HIS A 27 21.52 22.40 2.62
N LEU A 28 20.61 21.50 2.21
CA LEU A 28 19.39 21.83 1.49
C LEU A 28 18.18 21.57 2.39
N LEU A 29 17.64 22.65 2.95
CA LEU A 29 16.52 22.60 3.88
C LEU A 29 15.19 22.65 3.15
N THR A 30 14.32 21.68 3.40
CA THR A 30 12.91 21.66 2.96
C THR A 30 12.01 21.75 4.19
N PHE A 31 11.02 22.63 4.16
CA PHE A 31 10.00 22.72 5.20
C PHE A 31 8.66 23.10 4.60
N GLY A 32 7.60 22.73 5.29
CA GLY A 32 6.26 23.03 4.82
C GLY A 32 5.18 22.72 5.85
N GLY A 33 3.96 22.98 5.43
CA GLY A 33 2.78 22.66 6.22
C GLY A 33 1.58 22.44 5.31
N GLU A 34 0.62 21.68 5.81
CA GLU A 34 -0.61 21.39 5.11
C GLU A 34 -1.81 21.42 6.05
N TYR A 35 -2.97 21.67 5.49
CA TYR A 35 -4.27 21.48 6.12
C TYR A 35 -5.18 20.71 5.18
N ARG A 36 -5.93 19.76 5.71
CA ARG A 36 -6.91 18.97 4.95
C ARG A 36 -8.19 18.81 5.76
N GLN A 37 -9.32 18.84 5.06
CA GLN A 37 -10.62 18.49 5.58
C GLN A 37 -11.16 17.32 4.77
N ASN A 38 -11.54 16.26 5.45
CA ASN A 38 -12.17 15.07 4.89
C ASN A 38 -13.56 14.94 5.48
N LYS A 39 -14.60 15.07 4.65
CA LYS A 39 -16.01 14.93 5.02
C LYS A 39 -16.62 13.76 4.27
N VAL A 40 -17.32 12.90 4.99
CA VAL A 40 -18.10 11.80 4.42
C VAL A 40 -19.54 11.94 4.87
N GLU A 41 -20.46 11.97 3.91
CA GLU A 41 -21.89 11.97 4.13
C GLU A 41 -22.46 10.67 3.56
N GLY A 42 -23.28 9.96 4.32
CA GLY A 42 -23.79 8.70 3.79
C GLY A 42 -24.77 7.94 4.67
N THR A 43 -25.29 6.88 4.09
CA THR A 43 -26.30 6.00 4.68
C THR A 43 -25.71 4.86 5.53
N ARG A 44 -24.39 4.78 5.62
CA ARG A 44 -23.66 3.74 6.38
C ARG A 44 -22.82 4.31 7.51
N LEU A 45 -23.15 5.49 7.98
CA LEU A 45 -22.46 6.15 9.09
C LEU A 45 -23.39 6.26 10.28
N SER A 46 -22.85 6.12 11.49
CA SER A 46 -23.52 6.32 12.76
C SER A 46 -22.76 7.31 13.65
N ASP A 47 -23.33 7.66 14.79
CA ASP A 47 -22.67 8.51 15.79
C ASP A 47 -21.72 7.75 16.71
N GLY A 48 -21.36 6.49 16.36
CA GLY A 48 -20.37 5.69 17.09
C GLY A 48 -20.94 4.90 18.25
N GLY A 49 -22.26 4.81 18.38
CA GLY A 49 -22.93 3.95 19.36
C GLY A 49 -23.58 2.72 18.71
N ASP A 50 -24.09 1.82 19.56
CA ASP A 50 -24.83 0.62 19.13
C ASP A 50 -26.22 0.95 18.53
N ASN A 51 -26.52 2.22 18.33
CA ASN A 51 -27.74 2.72 17.70
C ASN A 51 -27.68 2.55 16.19
N VAL A 52 -27.71 1.32 15.79
CA VAL A 52 -27.74 0.98 14.39
C VAL A 52 -29.16 1.08 13.88
N HIS A 53 -29.35 1.90 12.86
CA HIS A 53 -30.63 2.01 12.21
C HIS A 53 -30.83 0.82 11.30
N GLN A 54 -31.75 -0.07 11.68
CA GLN A 54 -32.07 -1.27 10.92
C GLN A 54 -32.71 -0.88 9.59
N VAL A 55 -32.14 -1.33 8.50
CA VAL A 55 -32.84 -1.50 7.24
C VAL A 55 -33.54 -2.84 7.31
N SER A 56 -34.81 -2.88 7.70
CA SER A 56 -35.58 -4.13 7.66
C SER A 56 -36.04 -4.40 6.24
N GLN A 57 -35.61 -5.52 5.65
CA GLN A 57 -36.26 -6.09 4.47
C GLN A 57 -37.47 -6.87 4.95
N SER A 58 -38.68 -6.36 4.74
CA SER A 58 -39.88 -7.19 4.77
C SER A 58 -40.20 -7.68 3.36
N GLY A 59 -40.76 -8.89 3.24
CA GLY A 59 -40.98 -9.58 1.95
C GLY A 59 -41.86 -8.86 0.92
N ASN A 60 -42.37 -7.66 1.20
CA ASN A 60 -43.23 -6.88 0.34
C ASN A 60 -42.78 -5.44 0.05
N GLY A 61 -41.56 -5.08 0.40
CA GLY A 61 -40.99 -3.77 0.09
C GLY A 61 -39.89 -3.40 1.06
N ILE A 62 -38.90 -2.68 0.55
CA ILE A 62 -37.82 -2.13 1.36
C ILE A 62 -38.38 -0.93 2.10
N VAL A 63 -38.60 -1.07 3.39
CA VAL A 63 -38.84 0.07 4.29
C VAL A 63 -37.49 0.51 4.79
N SER A 64 -36.92 1.54 4.17
CA SER A 64 -35.68 2.11 4.65
C SER A 64 -35.97 3.30 5.54
N ASN A 65 -35.65 3.18 6.80
CA ASN A 65 -35.35 4.32 7.64
C ASN A 65 -33.83 4.59 7.52
N LYS A 66 -33.40 5.01 6.35
CA LYS A 66 -32.00 5.41 6.15
C LYS A 66 -31.80 6.78 6.77
N TYR A 67 -30.98 6.82 7.79
CA TYR A 67 -30.51 8.07 8.34
C TYR A 67 -29.27 8.49 7.54
N TYR A 68 -29.32 9.70 7.04
CA TYR A 68 -28.21 10.33 6.40
C TYR A 68 -27.38 11.01 7.49
N SER A 69 -26.19 10.50 7.73
CA SER A 69 -25.26 11.06 8.70
C SER A 69 -24.03 11.63 7.99
N ASP A 70 -23.41 12.63 8.57
CA ASP A 70 -22.16 13.19 8.12
C ASP A 70 -21.10 13.14 9.22
N LYS A 71 -19.86 12.96 8.80
CA LYS A 71 -18.67 12.97 9.66
C LYS A 71 -17.56 13.72 8.97
N GLU A 72 -16.82 14.47 9.77
CA GLU A 72 -15.73 15.30 9.29
C GLU A 72 -14.49 15.08 10.15
N ILE A 73 -13.35 14.99 9.49
CA ILE A 73 -12.02 14.95 10.12
C ILE A 73 -11.19 16.09 9.51
N ASN A 74 -10.64 16.91 10.39
CA ASN A 74 -9.73 17.99 10.05
C ASN A 74 -8.32 17.61 10.48
N THR A 75 -7.36 17.74 9.56
CA THR A 75 -5.96 17.46 9.81
C THR A 75 -5.10 18.66 9.46
N TRP A 76 -4.06 18.90 10.22
CA TRP A 76 -2.98 19.81 9.85
C TRP A 76 -1.63 19.24 10.22
N ALA A 77 -0.61 19.60 9.46
CA ALA A 77 0.74 19.13 9.68
C ALA A 77 1.78 20.19 9.37
N GLY A 78 2.93 20.05 10.05
CA GLY A 78 4.13 20.79 9.74
C GLY A 78 5.33 19.85 9.67
N TYR A 79 6.24 20.10 8.74
CA TYR A 79 7.39 19.23 8.54
C TYR A 79 8.65 20.01 8.16
N ILE A 80 9.79 19.38 8.47
CA ILE A 80 11.13 19.87 8.15
C ILE A 80 12.03 18.69 7.78
N GLN A 81 12.89 18.88 6.78
CA GLN A 81 13.89 17.92 6.33
C GLN A 81 15.15 18.68 5.92
N ASP A 82 16.31 18.15 6.25
CA ASP A 82 17.60 18.64 5.78
C ASP A 82 18.30 17.57 4.95
N GLU A 83 18.77 17.91 3.75
CA GLU A 83 19.69 17.09 2.98
C GLU A 83 21.10 17.59 3.29
N TRP A 84 21.76 16.91 4.22
CA TRP A 84 23.08 17.28 4.70
C TRP A 84 24.17 16.44 4.06
N GLN A 85 24.91 17.06 3.15
CA GLN A 85 26.13 16.47 2.58
C GLN A 85 27.28 16.62 3.60
N VAL A 86 27.47 15.63 4.48
CA VAL A 86 28.47 15.65 5.56
C VAL A 86 29.89 15.75 5.00
N ASN A 87 30.15 15.01 3.92
CA ASN A 87 31.37 15.04 3.09
C ASN A 87 31.10 14.37 1.74
N ASP A 88 32.10 14.27 0.87
CA ASP A 88 31.97 13.71 -0.48
C ASP A 88 31.40 12.28 -0.52
N LYS A 89 31.48 11.55 0.60
CA LYS A 89 31.05 10.16 0.69
C LYS A 89 29.81 9.90 1.55
N LEU A 90 29.36 10.90 2.31
CA LEU A 90 28.28 10.70 3.25
C LEU A 90 27.20 11.78 3.11
N LEU A 91 26.01 11.34 2.71
CA LEU A 91 24.78 12.13 2.76
C LEU A 91 23.90 11.64 3.90
N VAL A 92 23.39 12.55 4.74
CA VAL A 92 22.45 12.25 5.84
C VAL A 92 21.20 13.11 5.66
N ILE A 93 20.03 12.50 5.82
CA ILE A 93 18.74 13.17 5.63
C ILE A 93 17.88 12.98 6.89
N PRO A 94 18.06 13.81 7.93
CA PRO A 94 17.14 13.87 9.05
C PRO A 94 15.87 14.60 8.65
N SER A 95 14.72 14.10 9.12
CA SER A 95 13.44 14.77 8.95
C SER A 95 12.53 14.54 10.15
N MET A 96 11.61 15.47 10.37
CA MET A 96 10.58 15.38 11.40
C MET A 96 9.29 15.98 10.86
N ARG A 97 8.19 15.30 11.13
CA ARG A 97 6.84 15.78 10.82
C ARG A 97 5.97 15.66 12.08
N TYR A 98 5.17 16.68 12.32
CA TYR A 98 4.09 16.68 13.30
C TYR A 98 2.76 16.75 12.56
N ASP A 99 1.87 15.83 12.88
CA ASP A 99 0.50 15.79 12.37
C ASP A 99 -0.48 15.95 13.53
N HIS A 100 -1.53 16.71 13.32
CA HIS A 100 -2.66 16.80 14.24
C HIS A 100 -3.95 16.41 13.49
N ASP A 101 -4.70 15.51 14.08
CA ASP A 101 -5.96 15.02 13.56
C ASP A 101 -7.07 15.22 14.61
N SER A 102 -8.22 15.72 14.19
CA SER A 102 -9.33 16.03 15.09
C SER A 102 -9.94 14.79 15.77
N SER A 103 -9.67 13.58 15.28
CA SER A 103 -10.22 12.33 15.84
C SER A 103 -9.36 11.72 16.94
N PHE A 104 -8.02 11.86 16.90
CA PHE A 104 -7.13 11.21 17.88
C PHE A 104 -6.04 12.12 18.47
N GLY A 105 -5.88 13.35 17.96
CA GLY A 105 -4.87 14.30 18.47
C GLY A 105 -3.59 14.34 17.65
N GLY A 106 -2.43 14.46 18.31
CA GLY A 106 -1.15 14.72 17.64
C GLY A 106 -0.21 13.51 17.57
N GLU A 107 0.52 13.38 16.46
CA GLU A 107 1.58 12.39 16.26
C GLU A 107 2.85 13.04 15.70
N VAL A 108 4.01 12.54 16.16
CA VAL A 108 5.33 12.96 15.67
C VAL A 108 6.00 11.80 14.99
N THR A 109 6.42 12.01 13.74
CA THR A 109 7.08 11.00 12.92
C THR A 109 8.48 11.43 12.49
N PRO A 110 9.51 11.16 13.33
CA PRO A 110 10.90 11.39 12.97
C PRO A 110 11.38 10.34 11.97
N LYS A 111 12.27 10.74 11.05
CA LYS A 111 12.96 9.84 10.11
C LYS A 111 14.41 10.30 9.97
N ILE A 112 15.29 9.35 9.70
CA ILE A 112 16.67 9.60 9.31
C ILE A 112 17.09 8.60 8.26
N GLY A 113 17.65 9.11 7.15
CA GLY A 113 18.30 8.32 6.12
C GLY A 113 19.79 8.65 6.07
N ALA A 114 20.62 7.67 5.74
CA ALA A 114 22.04 7.87 5.45
C ALA A 114 22.45 7.08 4.22
N THR A 115 23.25 7.71 3.34
CA THR A 115 23.85 7.07 2.17
C THR A 115 25.36 7.25 2.26
N TYR A 116 26.09 6.13 2.28
CA TYR A 116 27.54 6.12 2.23
C TYR A 116 28.01 5.60 0.87
N PHE A 117 28.66 6.47 0.09
CA PHE A 117 29.25 6.16 -1.20
C PHE A 117 30.62 5.49 -1.01
N ILE A 118 30.67 4.16 -1.25
CA ILE A 118 31.90 3.38 -1.17
C ILE A 118 32.79 3.74 -2.35
N SER A 119 32.19 3.83 -3.53
CA SER A 119 32.78 4.25 -4.80
C SER A 119 31.71 4.94 -5.67
N ASP A 120 32.06 5.39 -6.86
CA ASP A 120 31.12 5.99 -7.81
C ASP A 120 29.99 5.01 -8.20
N ASN A 121 30.23 3.71 -8.09
CA ASN A 121 29.36 2.66 -8.57
C ASN A 121 28.79 1.78 -7.43
N SER A 122 29.08 2.11 -6.17
CA SER A 122 28.57 1.31 -5.05
C SER A 122 28.30 2.15 -3.81
N ARG A 123 27.22 1.83 -3.10
CA ARG A 123 26.77 2.56 -1.92
C ARG A 123 26.04 1.65 -0.93
N ILE A 124 26.10 2.04 0.32
CA ILE A 124 25.26 1.52 1.40
C ILE A 124 24.25 2.61 1.76
N LYS A 125 23.00 2.21 1.94
CA LYS A 125 21.95 3.06 2.47
C LYS A 125 21.40 2.45 3.75
N ALA A 126 21.10 3.28 4.73
CA ALA A 126 20.39 2.88 5.94
C ALA A 126 19.30 3.90 6.24
N ASN A 127 18.12 3.43 6.60
CA ASN A 127 16.99 4.26 6.96
C ASN A 127 16.40 3.78 8.29
N TRP A 128 15.92 4.71 9.06
CA TRP A 128 15.10 4.47 10.24
C TRP A 128 14.00 5.53 10.31
N GLY A 129 12.81 5.13 10.73
CA GLY A 129 11.74 6.09 10.89
C GLY A 129 10.54 5.54 11.63
N LYS A 130 9.73 6.47 12.14
CA LYS A 130 8.40 6.20 12.66
C LYS A 130 7.35 6.63 11.65
N GLY A 131 6.24 5.90 11.61
CA GLY A 131 5.07 6.21 10.82
C GLY A 131 3.80 5.98 11.63
N PHE A 132 2.69 6.50 11.13
CA PHE A 132 1.37 6.17 11.65
C PHE A 132 0.35 6.13 10.50
N LYS A 133 -0.78 5.44 10.75
CA LYS A 133 -1.98 5.48 9.90
C LYS A 133 -3.15 5.88 10.77
N ALA A 134 -3.77 7.02 10.43
CA ALA A 134 -4.98 7.50 11.10
C ALA A 134 -6.15 6.53 10.83
N PRO A 135 -7.04 6.32 11.80
CA PRO A 135 -8.32 5.68 11.55
C PRO A 135 -9.12 6.48 10.50
N THR A 136 -9.72 5.79 9.56
CA THR A 136 -10.61 6.42 8.57
C THR A 136 -11.97 6.74 9.17
N ILE A 137 -12.72 7.65 8.55
CA ILE A 137 -14.10 7.95 8.96
C ILE A 137 -14.96 6.67 8.97
N SER A 138 -14.74 5.76 8.03
CA SER A 138 -15.44 4.48 8.01
C SER A 138 -15.07 3.57 9.18
N GLU A 139 -13.81 3.47 9.54
CA GLU A 139 -13.37 2.67 10.69
C GLU A 139 -13.90 3.23 12.01
N LEU A 140 -14.02 4.57 12.12
CA LEU A 140 -14.56 5.22 13.31
C LEU A 140 -16.09 5.13 13.43
N TYR A 141 -16.80 5.30 12.31
CA TYR A 141 -18.24 5.60 12.35
C TYR A 141 -19.09 4.69 11.45
N MET A 142 -18.57 3.56 10.95
CA MET A 142 -19.35 2.65 10.11
C MET A 142 -20.56 2.09 10.84
N ALA A 143 -21.69 2.02 10.15
CA ALA A 143 -22.90 1.32 10.55
C ALA A 143 -23.43 0.57 9.33
N MET A 144 -22.86 -0.58 9.03
CA MET A 144 -23.23 -1.38 7.87
C MET A 144 -24.09 -2.58 8.30
N HIS A 145 -25.24 -2.75 7.65
CA HIS A 145 -26.09 -3.92 7.75
C HIS A 145 -26.31 -4.46 6.35
N ARG A 146 -25.92 -5.70 6.12
CA ARG A 146 -26.06 -6.36 4.83
C ARG A 146 -26.67 -7.74 4.98
N ALA A 147 -27.77 -8.01 4.28
CA ALA A 147 -28.30 -9.35 4.16
C ALA A 147 -27.44 -10.18 3.20
N MET A 148 -26.94 -11.33 3.65
CA MET A 148 -26.18 -12.30 2.87
C MET A 148 -26.70 -13.72 3.15
N GLY A 149 -27.27 -14.39 2.15
CA GLY A 149 -27.67 -15.81 2.26
C GLY A 149 -28.66 -16.12 3.38
N GLY A 150 -29.58 -15.18 3.71
CA GLY A 150 -30.56 -15.34 4.79
C GLY A 150 -30.05 -14.92 6.18
N GLN A 151 -28.81 -14.40 6.29
CA GLN A 151 -28.21 -13.85 7.49
C GLN A 151 -27.94 -12.36 7.33
N THR A 152 -27.86 -11.62 8.44
CA THR A 152 -27.47 -10.20 8.41
C THR A 152 -26.03 -10.08 8.90
N VAL A 153 -25.18 -9.51 8.09
CA VAL A 153 -23.81 -9.12 8.46
C VAL A 153 -23.84 -7.67 8.93
N ASN A 154 -23.37 -7.45 10.15
CA ASN A 154 -23.28 -6.12 10.75
C ASN A 154 -21.81 -5.76 10.95
N VAL A 155 -21.42 -4.56 10.51
CA VAL A 155 -20.07 -4.02 10.77
C VAL A 155 -20.21 -2.66 11.42
N TYR A 156 -19.61 -2.52 12.59
CA TYR A 156 -19.67 -1.34 13.42
C TYR A 156 -18.33 -0.63 13.46
N GLY A 157 -18.35 0.70 13.31
CA GLY A 157 -17.22 1.56 13.59
C GLY A 157 -16.90 1.61 15.09
N ASN A 158 -15.76 2.20 15.41
CA ASN A 158 -15.31 2.41 16.77
C ASN A 158 -14.61 3.77 16.92
N PRO A 159 -15.27 4.76 17.55
CA PRO A 159 -14.68 6.09 17.76
C PRO A 159 -13.46 6.12 18.67
N ASP A 160 -13.24 5.06 19.47
CA ASP A 160 -12.13 4.96 20.41
C ASP A 160 -10.86 4.38 19.76
N LEU A 161 -10.85 4.17 18.43
CA LEU A 161 -9.67 3.68 17.71
C LEU A 161 -8.49 4.65 17.85
N LYS A 162 -7.35 4.06 18.14
CA LYS A 162 -6.05 4.73 18.11
C LYS A 162 -5.42 4.58 16.73
N PRO A 163 -4.56 5.51 16.30
CA PRO A 163 -3.80 5.33 15.07
C PRO A 163 -2.89 4.10 15.15
N GLU A 164 -2.77 3.39 14.03
CA GLU A 164 -1.71 2.39 13.86
C GLU A 164 -0.36 3.12 13.87
N LYS A 165 0.64 2.53 14.51
CA LYS A 165 1.99 3.09 14.59
C LYS A 165 3.00 2.10 14.07
N SER A 166 3.96 2.57 13.30
CA SER A 166 5.06 1.73 12.85
C SER A 166 6.42 2.31 13.24
N THR A 167 7.36 1.41 13.48
CA THR A 167 8.79 1.73 13.54
C THR A 167 9.48 0.82 12.54
N SER A 168 10.13 1.40 11.55
CA SER A 168 10.75 0.68 10.46
C SER A 168 12.22 1.05 10.34
N TRP A 169 13.04 0.08 9.95
CA TRP A 169 14.41 0.33 9.54
C TRP A 169 14.82 -0.63 8.43
N ASP A 170 15.73 -0.18 7.60
CA ASP A 170 16.34 -0.98 6.56
C ASP A 170 17.81 -0.62 6.37
N ILE A 171 18.54 -1.59 5.86
CA ILE A 171 19.89 -1.42 5.34
C ILE A 171 19.99 -2.06 3.97
N SER A 172 20.54 -1.33 3.01
CA SER A 172 20.73 -1.84 1.64
C SER A 172 22.15 -1.59 1.13
N PHE A 173 22.60 -2.54 0.33
CA PHE A 173 23.81 -2.41 -0.49
C PHE A 173 23.39 -2.38 -1.96
N GLU A 174 23.88 -1.38 -2.69
CA GLU A 174 23.64 -1.22 -4.13
C GLU A 174 24.99 -1.14 -4.84
N ALA A 175 25.11 -1.85 -5.96
CA ALA A 175 26.30 -1.79 -6.80
C ALA A 175 25.94 -1.96 -8.27
N GLU A 176 26.66 -1.23 -9.10
CA GLU A 176 26.60 -1.32 -10.56
C GLU A 176 28.02 -1.38 -11.10
N LYS A 177 28.29 -2.31 -12.01
CA LYS A 177 29.59 -2.43 -12.66
C LYS A 177 29.42 -2.98 -14.06
N ASP A 178 30.01 -2.29 -15.05
CA ASP A 178 29.82 -2.57 -16.45
C ASP A 178 28.32 -2.63 -16.79
N ASN A 179 27.83 -3.76 -17.22
CA ASN A 179 26.41 -3.96 -17.54
C ASN A 179 25.65 -4.69 -16.41
N ASN A 180 26.26 -4.92 -15.26
CA ASN A 180 25.63 -5.65 -14.16
C ASN A 180 25.22 -4.69 -13.06
N PHE A 181 24.06 -4.92 -12.46
CA PHE A 181 23.57 -4.17 -11.32
C PHE A 181 22.96 -5.09 -10.27
N GLY A 182 22.98 -4.66 -9.03
CA GLY A 182 22.37 -5.42 -7.95
C GLY A 182 22.09 -4.59 -6.72
N LYS A 183 21.09 -5.05 -5.97
CA LYS A 183 20.67 -4.50 -4.69
C LYS A 183 20.33 -5.63 -3.75
N LEU A 184 20.77 -5.50 -2.51
CA LEU A 184 20.39 -6.38 -1.40
C LEU A 184 19.91 -5.49 -0.25
N THR A 185 18.71 -5.74 0.27
CA THR A 185 18.13 -4.99 1.39
C THR A 185 17.69 -5.99 2.46
N TYR A 186 18.02 -5.69 3.71
CA TYR A 186 17.35 -6.25 4.88
C TYR A 186 16.48 -5.17 5.51
N PHE A 187 15.25 -5.51 5.90
CA PHE A 187 14.32 -4.58 6.52
C PHE A 187 13.57 -5.23 7.68
N ASN A 188 13.13 -4.37 8.59
CA ASN A 188 12.22 -4.74 9.67
C ASN A 188 11.18 -3.63 9.85
N ASN A 189 9.95 -4.02 10.11
CA ASN A 189 8.82 -3.14 10.37
C ASN A 189 7.97 -3.69 11.52
N ASP A 190 8.03 -3.01 12.66
CA ASP A 190 7.16 -3.24 13.81
C ASP A 190 5.90 -2.38 13.68
N VAL A 191 4.71 -2.99 13.72
CA VAL A 191 3.42 -2.29 13.66
C VAL A 191 2.64 -2.54 14.94
N LYS A 192 2.09 -1.49 15.53
CA LYS A 192 1.28 -1.51 16.75
C LYS A 192 -0.11 -0.95 16.50
N ASN A 193 -1.08 -1.39 17.30
CA ASN A 193 -2.46 -0.93 17.23
C ASN A 193 -3.09 -1.12 15.84
N LEU A 194 -2.79 -2.22 15.15
CA LEU A 194 -3.41 -2.55 13.85
C LEU A 194 -4.92 -2.45 13.95
N ILE A 195 -5.54 -1.79 12.97
CA ILE A 195 -7.00 -1.66 12.89
C ILE A 195 -7.53 -2.82 12.04
N THR A 196 -8.37 -3.63 12.66
CA THR A 196 -9.05 -4.75 12.00
C THR A 196 -10.47 -4.88 12.51
N THR A 197 -11.26 -5.77 11.91
CA THR A 197 -12.57 -6.13 12.44
C THR A 197 -12.47 -7.39 13.29
N LYS A 198 -13.19 -7.41 14.41
CA LYS A 198 -13.32 -8.58 15.28
C LYS A 198 -14.79 -8.87 15.54
N GLN A 199 -15.12 -10.16 15.63
CA GLN A 199 -16.43 -10.62 16.02
C GLN A 199 -16.79 -10.09 17.42
N ILE A 200 -18.03 -9.61 17.56
CA ILE A 200 -18.61 -9.17 18.82
C ILE A 200 -19.83 -10.04 19.18
N GLY A 201 -19.96 -10.38 20.47
CA GLY A 201 -21.08 -11.21 20.95
C GLY A 201 -21.01 -12.65 20.43
N SER A 202 -22.17 -13.28 20.29
CA SER A 202 -22.31 -14.69 19.89
C SER A 202 -22.55 -14.90 18.40
N SER A 203 -22.80 -13.83 17.65
CA SER A 203 -23.04 -13.89 16.21
C SER A 203 -21.71 -13.74 15.44
N TYR A 204 -21.39 -14.72 14.60
CA TYR A 204 -20.24 -14.65 13.68
C TYR A 204 -20.32 -13.45 12.71
N TYR A 205 -21.55 -12.99 12.44
CA TYR A 205 -21.82 -11.92 11.47
C TYR A 205 -21.78 -10.52 12.08
N ASP A 206 -21.62 -10.38 13.40
CA ASP A 206 -21.51 -9.09 14.06
C ASP A 206 -20.04 -8.77 14.32
N GLN A 207 -19.53 -7.75 13.64
CA GLN A 207 -18.14 -7.36 13.71
C GLN A 207 -17.99 -5.88 14.08
N ARG A 208 -16.91 -5.54 14.80
CA ARG A 208 -16.55 -4.15 15.14
C ARG A 208 -15.08 -3.91 14.83
N TYR A 209 -14.77 -2.71 14.39
CA TYR A 209 -13.39 -2.26 14.27
C TYR A 209 -12.74 -2.12 15.65
N ILE A 210 -11.56 -2.69 15.79
CA ILE A 210 -10.77 -2.64 17.02
C ILE A 210 -9.30 -2.44 16.66
N ASN A 211 -8.53 -1.92 17.61
CA ASN A 211 -7.08 -2.07 17.53
C ASN A 211 -6.71 -3.46 18.07
N VAL A 212 -5.94 -4.21 17.29
CA VAL A 212 -5.24 -5.43 17.76
C VAL A 212 -3.78 -5.10 18.02
N ASP A 213 -3.08 -5.98 18.73
CA ASP A 213 -1.83 -5.64 19.36
C ASP A 213 -0.68 -5.36 18.37
N GLU A 214 0.24 -6.26 18.17
CA GLU A 214 1.49 -5.98 17.45
C GLU A 214 1.71 -6.98 16.32
N ALA A 215 2.18 -6.49 15.18
CA ALA A 215 2.69 -7.31 14.09
C ALA A 215 4.14 -6.95 13.79
N GLU A 216 4.94 -7.95 13.46
CA GLU A 216 6.32 -7.78 13.00
C GLU A 216 6.44 -8.33 11.60
N ILE A 217 7.10 -7.55 10.75
CA ILE A 217 7.38 -7.92 9.37
C ILE A 217 8.85 -7.65 9.12
N ASP A 218 9.62 -8.69 8.94
CA ASP A 218 11.03 -8.57 8.54
C ASP A 218 11.33 -9.39 7.28
N GLY A 219 12.40 -9.04 6.61
CA GLY A 219 12.71 -9.76 5.38
C GLY A 219 13.97 -9.30 4.67
N VAL A 220 14.26 -10.02 3.61
CA VAL A 220 15.35 -9.74 2.69
C VAL A 220 14.82 -9.57 1.29
N GLU A 221 15.18 -8.47 0.63
CA GLU A 221 14.92 -8.22 -0.79
C GLU A 221 16.23 -8.26 -1.57
N MET A 222 16.23 -8.97 -2.67
CA MET A 222 17.37 -9.04 -3.59
C MET A 222 16.91 -8.70 -5.01
N GLU A 223 17.69 -7.86 -5.67
CA GLU A 223 17.58 -7.61 -7.10
C GLU A 223 18.96 -7.80 -7.72
N ILE A 224 19.04 -8.52 -8.82
CA ILE A 224 20.22 -8.64 -9.67
C ILE A 224 19.80 -8.53 -11.13
N GLY A 225 20.58 -7.88 -11.94
CA GLY A 225 20.31 -7.76 -13.36
C GLY A 225 21.54 -7.48 -14.20
N ARG A 226 21.35 -7.64 -15.51
CA ARG A 226 22.37 -7.37 -16.50
C ARG A 226 21.73 -6.84 -17.78
N ASN A 227 22.28 -5.75 -18.28
CA ASN A 227 22.04 -5.30 -19.64
C ASN A 227 22.87 -6.18 -20.58
N LEU A 228 22.21 -6.99 -21.39
CA LEU A 228 22.86 -7.91 -22.34
C LEU A 228 23.45 -7.12 -23.52
N ASP A 229 22.69 -6.12 -23.95
CA ASP A 229 23.04 -5.09 -24.92
C ASP A 229 22.19 -3.83 -24.69
N ASP A 230 22.16 -2.91 -25.65
CA ASP A 230 21.41 -1.63 -25.55
C ASP A 230 19.88 -1.83 -25.53
N LYS A 231 19.38 -3.01 -25.88
CA LYS A 231 17.94 -3.31 -25.99
C LYS A 231 17.46 -4.38 -25.03
N TRP A 232 18.32 -5.27 -24.59
CA TRP A 232 17.93 -6.42 -23.78
C TRP A 232 18.46 -6.35 -22.37
N THR A 233 17.58 -6.54 -21.40
CA THR A 233 17.94 -6.68 -19.98
C THR A 233 17.36 -7.96 -19.42
N ILE A 234 18.15 -8.71 -18.67
CA ILE A 234 17.67 -9.80 -17.81
C ILE A 234 17.76 -9.35 -16.36
N LYS A 235 16.68 -9.59 -15.60
CA LYS A 235 16.60 -9.20 -14.19
C LYS A 235 15.92 -10.29 -13.36
N ALA A 236 16.46 -10.55 -12.18
CA ALA A 236 15.83 -11.40 -11.18
C ALA A 236 15.62 -10.60 -9.89
N THR A 237 14.45 -10.74 -9.30
CA THR A 237 14.13 -10.21 -7.97
C THR A 237 13.65 -11.35 -7.08
N SER A 238 14.01 -11.32 -5.81
CA SER A 238 13.50 -12.25 -4.83
C SER A 238 13.31 -11.56 -3.50
N ASN A 239 12.18 -11.82 -2.84
CA ASN A 239 11.95 -11.40 -1.48
C ASN A 239 11.69 -12.62 -0.58
N TRP A 240 12.22 -12.57 0.61
CA TRP A 240 11.91 -13.48 1.70
C TRP A 240 11.31 -12.67 2.83
N LEU A 241 10.13 -13.06 3.29
CA LEU A 241 9.34 -12.32 4.25
C LEU A 241 8.94 -13.21 5.40
N ASP A 242 9.15 -12.76 6.61
CA ASP A 242 8.48 -13.26 7.80
C ASP A 242 7.53 -12.18 8.34
N ALA A 243 6.26 -12.53 8.47
CA ALA A 243 5.21 -11.60 8.88
C ALA A 243 4.33 -12.31 9.91
N THR A 244 4.40 -11.87 11.16
CA THR A 244 3.78 -12.54 12.29
C THR A 244 2.99 -11.57 13.16
N ASP A 245 1.88 -12.06 13.70
CA ASP A 245 1.19 -11.46 14.84
C ASP A 245 2.01 -11.79 16.10
N LYS A 246 2.48 -10.77 16.82
CA LYS A 246 3.32 -10.95 18.01
C LYS A 246 2.58 -11.51 19.22
N VAL A 247 1.27 -11.45 19.22
CA VAL A 247 0.44 -11.91 20.34
C VAL A 247 0.11 -13.38 20.20
N SER A 248 -0.38 -13.80 19.03
CA SER A 248 -0.70 -15.21 18.77
C SER A 248 0.54 -16.01 18.34
N GLY A 249 1.51 -15.37 17.73
CA GLY A 249 2.65 -16.02 17.07
C GLY A 249 2.31 -16.56 15.68
N ASP A 250 1.09 -16.34 15.20
CA ASP A 250 0.62 -16.84 13.93
C ASP A 250 1.15 -15.98 12.76
N ARG A 251 1.21 -16.58 11.60
CA ARG A 251 1.56 -15.85 10.38
C ARG A 251 0.40 -14.96 9.94
N LEU A 252 0.75 -13.79 9.42
CA LEU A 252 -0.24 -12.89 8.84
C LEU A 252 -0.74 -13.44 7.50
N ASP A 253 -2.06 -13.40 7.31
CA ASP A 253 -2.71 -13.77 6.05
C ASP A 253 -2.30 -12.88 4.87
N ASN A 254 -2.49 -13.41 3.67
CA ASN A 254 -2.22 -12.75 2.40
C ASN A 254 -0.73 -12.36 2.22
N ARG A 255 0.17 -13.19 2.75
CA ARG A 255 1.62 -13.00 2.64
C ARG A 255 2.31 -14.27 2.14
N ALA A 256 3.13 -14.12 1.11
CA ALA A 256 4.04 -15.17 0.68
C ALA A 256 5.33 -15.12 1.49
N ARG A 257 5.85 -16.26 1.91
CA ARG A 257 7.17 -16.33 2.57
C ARG A 257 8.32 -16.05 1.60
N ASN A 258 8.15 -16.44 0.34
CA ASN A 258 9.10 -16.11 -0.72
C ASN A 258 8.37 -15.84 -2.03
N MET A 259 8.79 -14.79 -2.70
CA MET A 259 8.36 -14.47 -4.06
C MET A 259 9.58 -14.16 -4.91
N THR A 260 9.78 -14.92 -5.99
CA THR A 260 10.90 -14.75 -6.91
C THR A 260 10.37 -14.48 -8.30
N THR A 261 10.92 -13.49 -8.99
CA THR A 261 10.53 -13.12 -10.35
C THR A 261 11.78 -13.06 -11.24
N LEU A 262 11.74 -13.74 -12.38
CA LEU A 262 12.71 -13.60 -13.44
C LEU A 262 12.07 -12.85 -14.60
N GLN A 263 12.75 -11.82 -15.11
CA GLN A 263 12.25 -10.94 -16.15
C GLN A 263 13.23 -10.89 -17.32
N LEU A 264 12.71 -10.94 -18.53
CA LEU A 264 13.41 -10.58 -19.76
C LEU A 264 12.72 -9.35 -20.35
N LEU A 265 13.47 -8.24 -20.45
CA LEU A 265 13.00 -6.97 -20.95
C LEU A 265 13.64 -6.70 -22.30
N TYR A 266 12.84 -6.21 -23.23
CA TYR A 266 13.26 -5.69 -24.52
C TYR A 266 12.76 -4.27 -24.69
N ASP A 267 13.62 -3.36 -25.11
CA ASP A 267 13.29 -1.96 -25.38
C ASP A 267 14.06 -1.44 -26.60
N ASP A 268 13.36 -1.13 -27.67
CA ASP A 268 13.93 -0.47 -28.85
C ASP A 268 13.12 0.77 -29.26
N HIS A 269 12.65 1.52 -28.26
CA HIS A 269 11.82 2.71 -28.46
C HIS A 269 12.42 3.72 -29.45
N ASP A 270 13.73 3.80 -29.52
CA ASP A 270 14.43 4.76 -30.38
C ASP A 270 14.50 4.33 -31.83
N ASP A 271 14.44 3.02 -32.12
CA ASP A 271 14.51 2.49 -33.51
C ASP A 271 13.10 2.17 -34.05
N TRP A 272 12.48 1.13 -33.53
CA TRP A 272 11.21 0.60 -34.04
C TRP A 272 10.02 0.92 -33.16
N GLY A 273 10.27 1.47 -31.96
CA GLY A 273 9.24 1.82 -30.99
C GLY A 273 8.59 0.63 -30.28
N TYR A 274 9.23 -0.53 -30.23
CA TYR A 274 8.76 -1.67 -29.49
C TYR A 274 9.35 -1.75 -28.09
N SER A 275 8.54 -2.18 -27.12
CA SER A 275 9.06 -2.73 -25.86
C SER A 275 8.26 -3.94 -25.43
N ALA A 276 8.91 -4.90 -24.80
CA ALA A 276 8.28 -6.12 -24.33
C ALA A 276 8.86 -6.54 -22.98
N ILE A 277 8.01 -7.17 -22.17
CA ILE A 277 8.43 -7.78 -20.92
C ILE A 277 7.81 -9.18 -20.85
N LEU A 278 8.67 -10.20 -20.69
CA LEU A 278 8.29 -11.53 -20.31
C LEU A 278 8.75 -11.80 -18.89
N TRP A 279 7.86 -12.23 -18.01
CA TRP A 279 8.28 -12.56 -16.66
C TRP A 279 7.61 -13.81 -16.13
N GLN A 280 8.39 -14.56 -15.35
CA GLN A 280 7.97 -15.72 -14.60
C GLN A 280 8.06 -15.40 -13.12
N GLN A 281 6.96 -15.57 -12.38
CA GLN A 281 6.89 -15.38 -10.94
C GLN A 281 6.63 -16.71 -10.24
N TRP A 282 7.41 -17.02 -9.22
CA TRP A 282 7.20 -18.13 -8.29
C TRP A 282 6.79 -17.56 -6.94
N THR A 283 5.68 -18.02 -6.41
CA THR A 283 5.15 -17.65 -5.10
C THR A 283 5.13 -18.89 -4.23
N ASN A 284 5.85 -18.83 -3.11
CA ASN A 284 6.02 -19.96 -2.21
C ASN A 284 5.48 -19.62 -0.82
N LYS A 285 4.73 -20.58 -0.24
CA LYS A 285 4.11 -20.47 1.08
C LYS A 285 3.30 -19.16 1.21
N TYR A 286 2.45 -18.89 0.25
CA TYR A 286 1.44 -17.84 0.37
C TYR A 286 0.42 -18.31 1.40
N HIS A 287 0.36 -17.61 2.53
CA HIS A 287 -0.48 -17.95 3.67
C HIS A 287 -1.87 -17.32 3.52
N TYR A 288 -2.90 -18.13 3.66
CA TYR A 288 -4.29 -17.69 3.66
C TYR A 288 -5.18 -18.73 4.35
N ASP A 289 -5.97 -18.29 5.37
CA ASP A 289 -6.92 -19.13 6.12
C ASP A 289 -6.27 -20.45 6.60
N ASP A 290 -5.16 -20.33 7.35
CA ASP A 290 -4.34 -21.44 7.90
C ASP A 290 -3.71 -22.38 6.83
N ASN A 291 -3.78 -22.04 5.55
CA ASN A 291 -3.20 -22.84 4.48
C ASN A 291 -2.05 -22.12 3.77
N ASP A 292 -1.06 -22.89 3.32
CA ASP A 292 0.05 -22.43 2.52
C ASP A 292 -0.08 -22.87 1.06
N TYR A 293 -0.08 -21.91 0.14
CA TYR A 293 -0.17 -22.16 -1.31
C TYR A 293 1.17 -21.91 -1.99
N ASN A 294 1.51 -22.80 -2.95
CA ASN A 294 2.66 -22.63 -3.84
C ASN A 294 2.17 -22.60 -5.27
N PHE A 295 2.54 -21.56 -6.01
CA PHE A 295 2.14 -21.42 -7.40
C PHE A 295 3.11 -20.56 -8.19
N ASN A 296 2.98 -20.60 -9.51
CA ASN A 296 3.73 -19.72 -10.39
C ASN A 296 2.85 -19.21 -11.53
N THR A 297 3.21 -18.04 -12.06
CA THR A 297 2.55 -17.42 -13.21
C THR A 297 3.59 -16.93 -14.20
N THR A 298 3.29 -17.10 -15.48
CA THR A 298 4.07 -16.54 -16.59
C THR A 298 3.24 -15.46 -17.25
N ASN A 299 3.83 -14.31 -17.51
CA ASN A 299 3.12 -13.14 -17.98
C ASN A 299 3.94 -12.47 -19.09
N PHE A 300 3.25 -11.85 -20.05
CA PHE A 300 3.86 -11.16 -21.16
C PHE A 300 3.11 -9.88 -21.52
N VAL A 301 3.86 -8.83 -21.83
CA VAL A 301 3.32 -7.57 -22.37
C VAL A 301 4.19 -7.11 -23.52
N LEU A 302 3.54 -6.68 -24.59
CA LEU A 302 4.16 -6.04 -25.75
C LEU A 302 3.55 -4.65 -25.94
N ASN A 303 4.39 -3.65 -26.10
CA ASN A 303 3.99 -2.30 -26.45
C ASN A 303 4.57 -1.90 -27.80
N LYS A 304 3.86 -1.02 -28.51
CA LYS A 304 4.32 -0.35 -29.72
C LYS A 304 4.03 1.13 -29.61
N LYS A 305 5.07 1.96 -29.61
CA LYS A 305 4.96 3.40 -29.79
C LYS A 305 5.00 3.77 -31.28
N PHE A 306 4.27 4.81 -31.65
CA PHE A 306 4.29 5.38 -32.99
C PHE A 306 3.93 6.87 -32.94
N GLY A 307 4.65 7.68 -33.71
CA GLY A 307 4.51 9.13 -33.65
C GLY A 307 4.83 9.71 -32.28
N GLU A 308 4.44 10.94 -32.04
CA GLU A 308 4.66 11.63 -30.77
C GLU A 308 3.51 11.31 -29.80
N GLY A 309 3.76 10.39 -28.86
CA GLY A 309 2.85 10.11 -27.75
C GLY A 309 1.80 9.02 -27.98
N ASN A 310 1.72 8.40 -29.16
CA ASN A 310 0.76 7.32 -29.43
C ASN A 310 1.35 5.96 -29.04
N ARG A 311 0.52 5.09 -28.46
CA ARG A 311 0.91 3.76 -28.03
C ARG A 311 -0.25 2.76 -28.17
N VAL A 312 0.06 1.55 -28.60
CA VAL A 312 -0.82 0.38 -28.43
C VAL A 312 -0.09 -0.68 -27.61
N TYR A 313 -0.84 -1.46 -26.87
CA TYR A 313 -0.26 -2.58 -26.12
C TYR A 313 -1.18 -3.79 -26.11
N ALA A 314 -0.57 -4.95 -26.01
CA ALA A 314 -1.22 -6.23 -25.77
C ALA A 314 -0.49 -6.97 -24.66
N GLY A 315 -1.23 -7.63 -23.78
CA GLY A 315 -0.65 -8.40 -22.68
C GLY A 315 -1.47 -9.63 -22.36
N VAL A 316 -0.80 -10.60 -21.76
CA VAL A 316 -1.40 -11.81 -21.21
C VAL A 316 -0.79 -12.06 -19.84
N ASP A 317 -1.64 -12.05 -18.81
CA ASP A 317 -1.24 -12.47 -17.48
C ASP A 317 -1.61 -13.95 -17.29
N ASN A 318 -0.76 -14.66 -16.55
CA ASN A 318 -0.97 -16.06 -16.21
C ASN A 318 -1.25 -16.94 -17.45
N ILE A 319 -0.32 -16.93 -18.41
CA ILE A 319 -0.42 -17.58 -19.73
C ILE A 319 -0.84 -19.07 -19.62
N PHE A 320 -0.45 -19.75 -18.53
CA PHE A 320 -0.77 -21.17 -18.32
C PHE A 320 -2.08 -21.41 -17.57
N ASP A 321 -2.93 -20.40 -17.43
CA ASP A 321 -4.29 -20.49 -16.86
C ASP A 321 -4.35 -21.14 -15.47
N LYS A 322 -3.35 -20.89 -14.61
CA LYS A 322 -3.33 -21.41 -13.25
C LYS A 322 -4.45 -20.79 -12.42
N LYS A 323 -5.29 -21.63 -11.78
CA LYS A 323 -6.42 -21.20 -10.94
C LYS A 323 -6.27 -21.73 -9.53
N ILE A 324 -6.55 -20.85 -8.54
CA ILE A 324 -6.65 -21.22 -7.13
C ILE A 324 -7.75 -20.34 -6.54
N SER A 325 -8.96 -20.90 -6.45
CA SER A 325 -10.16 -20.14 -6.05
C SER A 325 -10.08 -19.55 -4.65
N ASP A 326 -9.45 -20.27 -3.71
CA ASP A 326 -9.36 -19.88 -2.32
C ASP A 326 -8.62 -18.54 -2.11
N ILE A 327 -7.65 -18.25 -2.97
CA ILE A 327 -6.86 -17.02 -2.93
C ILE A 327 -7.19 -16.03 -4.04
N GLY A 328 -8.27 -16.29 -4.81
CA GLY A 328 -8.73 -15.40 -5.88
C GLY A 328 -7.80 -15.35 -7.11
N LEU A 329 -7.03 -16.42 -7.38
CA LEU A 329 -6.25 -16.52 -8.61
C LEU A 329 -7.15 -17.02 -9.74
N ASP A 330 -7.63 -16.11 -10.59
CA ASP A 330 -8.73 -16.37 -11.56
C ASP A 330 -8.31 -17.00 -12.89
N GLY A 331 -7.01 -17.20 -13.12
CA GLY A 331 -6.53 -17.77 -14.38
C GLY A 331 -6.00 -16.73 -15.37
N MET A 332 -6.07 -17.06 -16.68
CA MET A 332 -5.49 -16.23 -17.75
C MET A 332 -6.31 -14.97 -18.00
N ILE A 333 -5.63 -13.82 -18.10
CA ILE A 333 -6.25 -12.52 -18.37
C ILE A 333 -5.59 -11.89 -19.60
N TRP A 334 -6.40 -11.49 -20.58
CA TRP A 334 -5.96 -10.73 -21.74
C TRP A 334 -6.17 -9.25 -21.52
N ARG A 335 -5.19 -8.45 -21.94
CA ARG A 335 -5.23 -6.97 -21.88
C ARG A 335 -4.91 -6.41 -23.25
N LEU A 336 -5.75 -5.48 -23.71
CA LEU A 336 -5.52 -4.71 -24.93
C LEU A 336 -5.80 -3.25 -24.61
N GLY A 337 -4.96 -2.36 -25.10
CA GLY A 337 -5.19 -0.93 -24.92
C GLY A 337 -4.48 -0.09 -25.97
N ALA A 338 -4.97 1.12 -26.10
CA ALA A 338 -4.42 2.12 -26.99
C ALA A 338 -4.49 3.48 -26.32
N GLU A 339 -3.48 4.29 -26.52
CA GLU A 339 -3.34 5.65 -26.01
C GLU A 339 -3.01 6.58 -27.16
N TRP A 340 -3.76 7.67 -27.29
CA TRP A 340 -3.57 8.70 -28.30
C TRP A 340 -3.40 10.05 -27.64
N THR A 341 -2.39 10.79 -28.07
CA THR A 341 -2.21 12.20 -27.72
C THR A 341 -2.65 13.06 -28.89
N PHE A 342 -3.52 14.02 -28.64
CA PHE A 342 -4.09 14.95 -29.62
C PHE A 342 -3.43 16.33 -29.54
#